data_bb2112e04645a511335111bb15054e6a
#
_entry.id   bb2112e04645a511335111bb15054e6a
#
_cell.length_a   1.000
_cell.length_b   1.000
_cell.length_c   1.000
_cell.angle_alpha   90.00
_cell.angle_beta   90.00
_cell.angle_gamma   90.00
#
_symmetry.space_group_name_H-M   'P 1'
#
loop_
_entity.id
_entity.type
_entity.pdbx_description
1 polymer ?
#
loop_
_entity_poly.entity_id
_entity_poly.type
_entity_poly.pdbx_seq_one_letter_code
_entity_poly.pdbx_strand_id
1 'polypeptide(L)'
;MTTLPEKGEGIFGYKIMDRTTVSMLGAQITEFSHICSGARVLYIENDDRELGFNLIYRTPQLDQSDSNHILEHLMLCSCSRYPSRDIFFDMDSKSYSTFMNGLTDNTYTCYPVCSQSEDQLLKLMDVFLCCMEEPDALKEDYFFRREALRYELENEEDDLSLEGTVFNEDWGHLTDIQENADSFMAETLYESQTASHLLGRAHFHYKDISFKRIQERFKKFYRYSNCLIVLYGKMDVARILDFLDREHLSRFPAADCVDNDLLSYFHEPVNRGFFRCKGESPAYEGNPGNNNRIIDYGIDLSGCSEDDLVYWIW
;
A
#
# COMPACT_ATOMS: atom_id res chain seq x y z
N MET A 1 4.43 -29.64 -14.17
CA MET A 1 4.01 -28.23 -14.32
C MET A 1 3.08 -28.14 -15.49
N THR A 2 1.93 -27.55 -15.32
CA THR A 2 0.95 -27.34 -16.38
C THR A 2 1.47 -26.25 -17.31
N THR A 3 1.56 -26.53 -18.62
CA THR A 3 1.97 -25.50 -19.58
C THR A 3 0.85 -24.46 -19.67
N LEU A 4 1.20 -23.19 -19.44
CA LEU A 4 0.25 -22.09 -19.61
C LEU A 4 -0.16 -21.94 -21.09
N PRO A 5 -1.44 -21.62 -21.37
CA PRO A 5 -1.91 -21.32 -22.72
C PRO A 5 -1.22 -20.11 -23.35
N GLU A 6 -1.47 -19.87 -24.62
CA GLU A 6 -0.90 -18.72 -25.35
C GLU A 6 -1.63 -17.40 -25.05
N LYS A 7 -1.01 -16.28 -25.44
CA LYS A 7 -1.61 -14.94 -25.31
C LYS A 7 -2.99 -14.88 -25.98
N GLY A 8 -3.96 -14.35 -25.27
CA GLY A 8 -5.36 -14.25 -25.71
C GLY A 8 -6.22 -15.46 -25.35
N GLU A 9 -5.63 -16.58 -24.98
CA GLU A 9 -6.35 -17.78 -24.50
C GLU A 9 -6.71 -17.66 -23.01
N GLY A 10 -7.57 -18.54 -22.54
CA GLY A 10 -8.05 -18.56 -21.16
C GLY A 10 -7.53 -19.75 -20.37
N ILE A 11 -7.36 -19.57 -19.07
CA ILE A 11 -7.12 -20.64 -18.10
C ILE A 11 -7.96 -20.34 -16.85
N PHE A 12 -8.78 -21.30 -16.40
CA PHE A 12 -9.77 -21.06 -15.33
C PHE A 12 -10.60 -19.79 -15.64
N GLY A 13 -10.82 -18.93 -14.68
CA GLY A 13 -11.50 -17.63 -14.84
C GLY A 13 -10.67 -16.52 -15.45
N TYR A 14 -9.47 -16.77 -16.00
CA TYR A 14 -8.54 -15.75 -16.49
C TYR A 14 -8.38 -15.76 -18.00
N LYS A 15 -8.04 -14.57 -18.53
CA LYS A 15 -7.53 -14.35 -19.88
C LYS A 15 -6.07 -13.91 -19.79
N ILE A 16 -5.20 -14.52 -20.61
CA ILE A 16 -3.80 -14.11 -20.74
C ILE A 16 -3.74 -12.84 -21.59
N MET A 17 -3.29 -11.75 -21.00
CA MET A 17 -3.21 -10.44 -21.63
C MET A 17 -1.88 -10.23 -22.34
N ASP A 18 -0.78 -10.61 -21.69
CA ASP A 18 0.56 -10.51 -22.27
C ASP A 18 1.51 -11.55 -21.68
N ARG A 19 2.60 -11.81 -22.42
CA ARG A 19 3.70 -12.66 -21.99
C ARG A 19 5.01 -12.13 -22.56
N THR A 20 5.96 -11.84 -21.70
CA THR A 20 7.24 -11.24 -22.07
C THR A 20 8.39 -11.92 -21.32
N THR A 21 9.49 -12.17 -22.03
CA THR A 21 10.72 -12.67 -21.40
C THR A 21 11.67 -11.51 -21.13
N VAL A 22 12.08 -11.37 -19.87
CA VAL A 22 13.05 -10.36 -19.44
C VAL A 22 14.39 -11.06 -19.18
N SER A 23 15.21 -11.15 -20.23
CA SER A 23 16.47 -11.90 -20.19
C SER A 23 17.44 -11.42 -19.11
N MET A 24 17.47 -10.11 -18.84
CA MET A 24 18.33 -9.51 -17.80
C MET A 24 17.98 -10.02 -16.40
N LEU A 25 16.71 -10.36 -16.15
CA LEU A 25 16.24 -10.90 -14.87
C LEU A 25 16.15 -12.44 -14.86
N GLY A 26 16.42 -13.08 -16.01
CA GLY A 26 16.22 -14.52 -16.16
C GLY A 26 14.75 -14.93 -15.91
N ALA A 27 13.80 -14.04 -16.17
CA ALA A 27 12.41 -14.22 -15.83
C ALA A 27 11.49 -14.19 -17.03
N GLN A 28 10.39 -14.96 -16.95
CA GLN A 28 9.23 -14.83 -17.82
C GLN A 28 8.10 -14.15 -17.06
N ILE A 29 7.54 -13.10 -17.61
CA ILE A 29 6.42 -12.36 -17.02
C ILE A 29 5.16 -12.68 -17.81
N THR A 30 4.11 -13.12 -17.13
CA THR A 30 2.78 -13.36 -17.71
C THR A 30 1.75 -12.50 -16.99
N GLU A 31 1.00 -11.73 -17.76
CA GLU A 31 -0.10 -10.93 -17.26
C GLU A 31 -1.44 -11.61 -17.53
N PHE A 32 -2.27 -11.72 -16.49
CA PHE A 32 -3.63 -12.25 -16.56
C PHE A 32 -4.63 -11.19 -16.14
N SER A 33 -5.83 -11.25 -16.73
CA SER A 33 -7.01 -10.53 -16.25
C SER A 33 -8.08 -11.52 -15.83
N HIS A 34 -8.54 -11.44 -14.59
CA HIS A 34 -9.64 -12.28 -14.10
C HIS A 34 -10.99 -11.73 -14.59
N ILE A 35 -11.74 -12.54 -15.32
CA ILE A 35 -12.92 -12.10 -16.09
C ILE A 35 -14.05 -11.63 -15.15
N CYS A 36 -14.30 -12.37 -14.07
CA CYS A 36 -15.40 -12.07 -13.15
C CYS A 36 -15.10 -10.82 -12.29
N SER A 37 -13.95 -10.78 -11.62
CA SER A 37 -13.64 -9.73 -10.64
C SER A 37 -12.93 -8.51 -11.21
N GLY A 38 -12.38 -8.61 -12.42
CA GLY A 38 -11.56 -7.56 -13.02
C GLY A 38 -10.15 -7.44 -12.41
N ALA A 39 -9.77 -8.35 -11.51
CA ALA A 39 -8.42 -8.36 -10.93
C ALA A 39 -7.36 -8.59 -12.01
N ARG A 40 -6.24 -7.88 -11.91
CA ARG A 40 -5.04 -8.15 -12.70
C ARG A 40 -4.11 -9.05 -11.91
N VAL A 41 -3.52 -10.04 -12.56
CA VAL A 41 -2.51 -10.91 -11.94
C VAL A 41 -1.25 -10.86 -12.79
N LEU A 42 -0.13 -10.57 -12.16
CA LEU A 42 1.20 -10.56 -12.78
C LEU A 42 2.01 -11.72 -12.20
N TYR A 43 2.38 -12.68 -13.02
CA TYR A 43 3.25 -13.77 -12.61
C TYR A 43 4.67 -13.57 -13.16
N ILE A 44 5.64 -13.48 -12.26
CA ILE A 44 7.07 -13.36 -12.55
C ILE A 44 7.72 -14.72 -12.27
N GLU A 45 7.83 -15.53 -13.32
CA GLU A 45 8.44 -16.86 -13.25
C GLU A 45 9.95 -16.76 -13.40
N ASN A 46 10.67 -17.29 -12.41
CA ASN A 46 12.13 -17.43 -12.41
C ASN A 46 12.56 -18.67 -11.62
N ASP A 47 13.87 -18.90 -11.46
CA ASP A 47 14.42 -20.04 -10.72
C ASP A 47 14.64 -19.79 -9.23
N ASP A 48 14.09 -18.70 -8.68
CA ASP A 48 14.21 -18.40 -7.26
C ASP A 48 13.45 -19.43 -6.42
N ARG A 49 13.98 -19.70 -5.24
CA ARG A 49 13.35 -20.57 -4.23
C ARG A 49 12.33 -19.83 -3.39
N GLU A 50 12.44 -18.50 -3.30
CA GLU A 50 11.41 -17.68 -2.68
C GLU A 50 10.18 -17.64 -3.58
N LEU A 51 9.03 -17.87 -2.96
CA LEU A 51 7.73 -17.76 -3.58
C LEU A 51 7.04 -16.55 -2.96
N GLY A 52 6.68 -15.60 -3.80
CA GLY A 52 6.07 -14.35 -3.37
C GLY A 52 4.62 -14.21 -3.83
N PHE A 53 3.83 -13.61 -2.97
CA PHE A 53 2.48 -13.13 -3.24
C PHE A 53 2.35 -11.71 -2.72
N ASN A 54 1.77 -10.81 -3.51
CA ASN A 54 1.52 -9.45 -3.07
C ASN A 54 0.16 -8.97 -3.59
N LEU A 55 -0.65 -8.41 -2.69
CA LEU A 55 -1.89 -7.70 -3.04
C LEU A 55 -1.60 -6.21 -3.06
N ILE A 56 -1.81 -5.56 -4.20
CA ILE A 56 -1.55 -4.14 -4.37
C ILE A 56 -2.85 -3.45 -4.74
N TYR A 57 -3.32 -2.56 -3.88
CA TYR A 57 -4.49 -1.73 -4.12
C TYR A 57 -4.04 -0.31 -4.43
N ARG A 58 -4.65 0.33 -5.42
CA ARG A 58 -4.44 1.74 -5.67
C ARG A 58 -5.24 2.56 -4.65
N THR A 59 -4.53 3.22 -3.74
CA THR A 59 -5.10 3.96 -2.61
C THR A 59 -4.49 5.36 -2.54
N PRO A 60 -4.82 6.26 -3.49
CA PRO A 60 -4.22 7.59 -3.50
C PRO A 60 -4.53 8.35 -2.21
N GLN A 61 -3.52 9.02 -1.66
CA GLN A 61 -3.64 9.91 -0.52
C GLN A 61 -4.22 11.25 -0.98
N LEU A 62 -5.54 11.36 -0.91
CA LEU A 62 -6.28 12.53 -1.41
C LEU A 62 -6.56 13.59 -0.33
N ASP A 63 -6.13 13.35 0.88
CA ASP A 63 -6.32 14.24 2.04
C ASP A 63 -5.27 13.98 3.13
N GLN A 64 -5.26 14.82 4.16
CA GLN A 64 -4.29 14.78 5.25
C GLN A 64 -4.70 13.86 6.41
N SER A 65 -5.59 12.89 6.20
CA SER A 65 -6.14 12.11 7.31
C SER A 65 -5.38 10.84 7.65
N ASP A 66 -4.33 10.48 6.93
CA ASP A 66 -3.62 9.21 7.01
C ASP A 66 -4.51 7.94 7.02
N SER A 67 -5.68 8.07 6.43
CA SER A 67 -6.67 6.99 6.45
C SER A 67 -6.22 5.73 5.72
N ASN A 68 -5.27 5.84 4.79
CA ASN A 68 -4.74 4.67 4.07
C ASN A 68 -3.84 3.82 4.96
N HIS A 69 -2.95 4.44 5.74
CA HIS A 69 -2.05 3.77 6.66
C HIS A 69 -2.83 3.12 7.82
N ILE A 70 -3.78 3.87 8.41
CA ILE A 70 -4.68 3.29 9.41
C ILE A 70 -5.44 2.08 8.83
N LEU A 71 -5.93 2.18 7.60
CA LEU A 71 -6.66 1.09 6.95
C LEU A 71 -5.75 -0.12 6.70
N GLU A 72 -4.49 0.10 6.34
CA GLU A 72 -3.50 -0.97 6.18
C GLU A 72 -3.35 -1.80 7.46
N HIS A 73 -3.13 -1.14 8.62
CA HIS A 73 -3.06 -1.82 9.91
C HIS A 73 -4.35 -2.60 10.23
N LEU A 74 -5.51 -1.99 9.99
CA LEU A 74 -6.80 -2.62 10.27
C LEU A 74 -7.05 -3.88 9.43
N MET A 75 -6.54 -3.93 8.19
CA MET A 75 -6.76 -5.08 7.30
C MET A 75 -6.13 -6.37 7.82
N LEU A 76 -5.04 -6.27 8.58
CA LEU A 76 -4.34 -7.44 9.12
C LEU A 76 -4.60 -7.69 10.62
N CYS A 77 -5.62 -7.05 11.20
CA CYS A 77 -6.00 -7.30 12.59
C CYS A 77 -6.79 -8.61 12.76
N SER A 78 -7.88 -8.74 12.01
CA SER A 78 -8.80 -9.89 12.14
C SER A 78 -9.74 -10.01 10.95
N CYS A 79 -10.16 -11.21 10.61
CA CYS A 79 -11.24 -11.43 9.67
C CYS A 79 -12.22 -12.50 10.17
N SER A 80 -13.42 -12.53 9.59
CA SER A 80 -14.51 -13.41 10.04
C SER A 80 -14.13 -14.89 10.00
N ARG A 81 -13.35 -15.31 9.02
CA ARG A 81 -12.91 -16.70 8.86
C ARG A 81 -11.76 -17.09 9.79
N TYR A 82 -10.91 -16.12 10.12
CA TYR A 82 -9.75 -16.28 10.99
C TYR A 82 -9.80 -15.22 12.11
N PRO A 83 -10.71 -15.36 13.09
CA PRO A 83 -10.84 -14.38 14.16
C PRO A 83 -9.61 -14.41 15.07
N SER A 84 -9.00 -13.26 15.25
CA SER A 84 -7.83 -13.06 16.10
C SER A 84 -7.86 -11.67 16.74
N ARG A 85 -7.03 -11.44 17.76
CA ARG A 85 -6.73 -10.09 18.22
C ARG A 85 -5.77 -9.37 17.29
N ASP A 86 -4.88 -10.15 16.66
CA ASP A 86 -3.86 -9.63 15.77
C ASP A 86 -3.36 -10.78 14.87
N ILE A 87 -3.95 -10.87 13.69
CA ILE A 87 -3.68 -11.97 12.78
C ILE A 87 -2.28 -11.87 12.17
N PHE A 88 -1.76 -10.63 12.01
CA PHE A 88 -0.43 -10.40 11.49
C PHE A 88 0.64 -11.04 12.37
N PHE A 89 0.66 -10.70 13.67
CA PHE A 89 1.62 -11.28 14.61
C PHE A 89 1.40 -12.76 14.86
N ASP A 90 0.16 -13.24 14.79
CA ASP A 90 -0.13 -14.67 14.86
C ASP A 90 0.49 -15.44 13.69
N MET A 91 0.40 -14.90 12.48
CA MET A 91 1.02 -15.51 11.30
C MET A 91 2.54 -15.40 11.32
N ASP A 92 3.07 -14.23 11.67
CA ASP A 92 4.52 -14.01 11.74
C ASP A 92 5.21 -15.01 12.69
N SER A 93 4.61 -15.22 13.86
CA SER A 93 5.17 -16.10 14.89
C SER A 93 4.91 -17.61 14.65
N LYS A 94 3.92 -18.00 13.85
CA LYS A 94 3.44 -19.40 13.74
C LYS A 94 3.50 -19.98 12.34
N SER A 95 3.88 -19.21 11.34
CA SER A 95 3.98 -19.69 9.95
C SER A 95 5.43 -19.90 9.49
N TYR A 96 5.59 -20.45 8.30
CA TYR A 96 6.88 -20.52 7.60
C TYR A 96 6.98 -19.40 6.55
N SER A 97 6.52 -18.18 6.90
CA SER A 97 6.79 -17.00 6.12
C SER A 97 8.28 -16.64 6.23
N THR A 98 8.86 -16.23 5.13
CA THR A 98 10.23 -15.69 5.09
C THR A 98 10.21 -14.16 5.07
N PHE A 99 9.11 -13.60 4.63
CA PHE A 99 8.82 -12.16 4.68
C PHE A 99 7.30 -11.96 4.73
N MET A 100 6.86 -10.98 5.50
CA MET A 100 5.47 -10.56 5.58
C MET A 100 5.41 -9.11 6.03
N ASN A 101 4.61 -8.27 5.35
CA ASN A 101 4.42 -6.89 5.75
C ASN A 101 3.13 -6.28 5.18
N GLY A 102 2.73 -5.12 5.68
CA GLY A 102 1.89 -4.14 5.02
C GLY A 102 2.72 -2.91 4.71
N LEU A 103 2.47 -2.24 3.61
CA LEU A 103 3.19 -1.03 3.19
C LEU A 103 2.20 -0.07 2.53
N THR A 104 2.15 1.14 3.04
CA THR A 104 1.34 2.23 2.48
C THR A 104 2.25 3.32 1.92
N ASP A 105 2.03 3.64 0.66
CA ASP A 105 2.64 4.77 -0.04
C ASP A 105 1.55 5.79 -0.41
N ASN A 106 1.95 6.93 -0.93
CA ASN A 106 1.03 8.01 -1.29
C ASN A 106 0.00 7.63 -2.36
N THR A 107 0.26 6.59 -3.16
CA THR A 107 -0.58 6.17 -4.29
C THR A 107 -1.12 4.75 -4.20
N TYR A 108 -0.54 3.90 -3.36
CA TYR A 108 -0.94 2.50 -3.22
C TYR A 108 -0.72 1.98 -1.80
N THR A 109 -1.41 0.90 -1.50
CA THR A 109 -1.17 0.07 -0.30
C THR A 109 -0.95 -1.37 -0.76
N CYS A 110 0.07 -2.03 -0.26
CA CYS A 110 0.36 -3.41 -0.64
C CYS A 110 0.65 -4.31 0.56
N TYR A 111 0.42 -5.61 0.35
CA TYR A 111 0.51 -6.64 1.37
C TYR A 111 1.34 -7.81 0.85
N PRO A 112 2.68 -7.69 0.87
CA PRO A 112 3.58 -8.73 0.42
C PRO A 112 3.72 -9.84 1.46
N VAL A 113 3.78 -11.10 0.99
CA VAL A 113 4.12 -12.25 1.79
C VAL A 113 4.95 -13.24 0.96
N CYS A 114 5.97 -13.82 1.58
CA CYS A 114 6.85 -14.80 0.96
C CYS A 114 6.98 -16.06 1.80
N SER A 115 7.24 -17.17 1.12
CA SER A 115 7.56 -18.47 1.74
C SER A 115 8.33 -19.35 0.77
N GLN A 116 9.18 -20.23 1.26
CA GLN A 116 9.85 -21.27 0.44
C GLN A 116 8.98 -22.53 0.27
N SER A 117 7.79 -22.54 0.81
CA SER A 117 6.82 -23.64 0.69
C SER A 117 5.56 -23.15 -0.01
N GLU A 118 5.23 -23.75 -1.16
CA GLU A 118 4.00 -23.42 -1.91
C GLU A 118 2.74 -23.70 -1.09
N ASP A 119 2.69 -24.80 -0.35
CA ASP A 119 1.54 -25.13 0.50
C ASP A 119 1.39 -24.10 1.65
N GLN A 120 2.49 -23.59 2.17
CA GLN A 120 2.45 -22.53 3.18
C GLN A 120 2.04 -21.20 2.56
N LEU A 121 2.58 -20.87 1.39
CA LEU A 121 2.20 -19.65 0.67
C LEU A 121 0.69 -19.62 0.40
N LEU A 122 0.10 -20.72 -0.09
CA LEU A 122 -1.36 -20.83 -0.31
C LEU A 122 -2.18 -20.54 0.96
N LYS A 123 -1.72 -21.03 2.13
CA LYS A 123 -2.41 -20.77 3.40
C LYS A 123 -2.30 -19.30 3.81
N LEU A 124 -1.14 -18.70 3.63
CA LEU A 124 -0.92 -17.27 3.90
C LEU A 124 -1.76 -16.41 2.95
N MET A 125 -1.79 -16.76 1.67
CA MET A 125 -2.67 -16.11 0.68
C MET A 125 -4.13 -16.16 1.10
N ASP A 126 -4.64 -17.32 1.54
CA ASP A 126 -6.03 -17.47 1.98
C ASP A 126 -6.34 -16.51 3.16
N VAL A 127 -5.44 -16.42 4.14
CA VAL A 127 -5.61 -15.51 5.28
C VAL A 127 -5.61 -14.05 4.82
N PHE A 128 -4.63 -13.63 4.01
CA PHE A 128 -4.55 -12.25 3.53
C PHE A 128 -5.78 -11.86 2.70
N LEU A 129 -6.21 -12.73 1.78
CA LEU A 129 -7.39 -12.50 0.96
C LEU A 129 -8.66 -12.41 1.83
N CYS A 130 -8.83 -13.31 2.80
CA CYS A 130 -9.96 -13.24 3.73
C CYS A 130 -9.97 -11.94 4.55
N CYS A 131 -8.81 -11.45 4.96
CA CYS A 131 -8.69 -10.17 5.65
C CYS A 131 -9.14 -8.99 4.77
N MET A 132 -8.83 -9.03 3.46
CA MET A 132 -9.27 -8.00 2.51
C MET A 132 -10.75 -8.11 2.14
N GLU A 133 -11.32 -9.32 2.17
CA GLU A 133 -12.71 -9.58 1.81
C GLU A 133 -13.69 -9.28 2.95
N GLU A 134 -13.37 -9.74 4.16
CA GLU A 134 -14.27 -9.69 5.31
C GLU A 134 -13.55 -9.23 6.59
N PRO A 135 -13.00 -8.01 6.64
CA PRO A 135 -12.25 -7.51 7.79
C PRO A 135 -13.17 -7.27 8.99
N ASP A 136 -12.93 -7.99 10.09
CA ASP A 136 -13.68 -7.77 11.35
C ASP A 136 -13.37 -6.40 11.95
N ALA A 137 -12.17 -5.88 11.70
CA ALA A 137 -11.74 -4.58 12.18
C ALA A 137 -12.60 -3.40 11.67
N LEU A 138 -13.40 -3.62 10.62
CA LEU A 138 -14.33 -2.62 10.10
C LEU A 138 -15.78 -2.81 10.55
N LYS A 139 -16.06 -3.79 11.40
CA LYS A 139 -17.40 -4.01 11.98
C LYS A 139 -17.63 -3.19 13.25
N GLU A 140 -16.61 -3.07 14.08
CA GLU A 140 -16.62 -2.33 15.34
C GLU A 140 -15.40 -1.42 15.45
N ASP A 141 -15.51 -0.30 16.18
CA ASP A 141 -14.46 0.72 16.27
C ASP A 141 -13.32 0.37 17.25
N TYR A 142 -13.34 -0.80 17.86
CA TYR A 142 -12.31 -1.23 18.82
C TYR A 142 -10.91 -1.26 18.21
N PHE A 143 -10.75 -1.92 17.04
CA PHE A 143 -9.47 -1.97 16.37
C PHE A 143 -9.03 -0.60 15.86
N PHE A 144 -9.98 0.19 15.35
CA PHE A 144 -9.71 1.56 14.92
C PHE A 144 -9.14 2.42 16.06
N ARG A 145 -9.71 2.33 17.26
CA ARG A 145 -9.18 3.06 18.43
C ARG A 145 -7.80 2.57 18.85
N ARG A 146 -7.52 1.28 18.67
CA ARG A 146 -6.19 0.73 18.95
C ARG A 146 -5.14 1.25 17.98
N GLU A 147 -5.46 1.21 16.69
CA GLU A 147 -4.48 1.51 15.63
C GLU A 147 -4.35 3.01 15.35
N ALA A 148 -5.46 3.73 15.25
CA ALA A 148 -5.44 5.13 14.84
C ALA A 148 -5.04 6.07 15.98
N LEU A 149 -5.98 6.34 16.86
CA LEU A 149 -5.79 7.31 17.95
C LEU A 149 -6.81 7.09 19.07
N ARG A 150 -6.36 7.14 20.32
CA ARG A 150 -7.21 7.18 21.50
C ARG A 150 -6.62 8.07 22.58
N TYR A 151 -7.48 8.53 23.48
CA TYR A 151 -7.03 9.05 24.76
C TYR A 151 -6.80 7.89 25.73
N GLU A 152 -5.69 7.91 26.43
CA GLU A 152 -5.33 6.92 27.43
C GLU A 152 -5.02 7.58 28.76
N LEU A 153 -5.41 6.92 29.83
CA LEU A 153 -5.15 7.33 31.21
C LEU A 153 -4.63 6.09 31.96
N GLU A 154 -3.37 6.11 32.36
CA GLU A 154 -2.80 4.98 33.13
C GLU A 154 -3.30 4.94 34.55
N ASN A 155 -3.33 6.10 35.24
CA ASN A 155 -3.87 6.26 36.61
C ASN A 155 -4.83 7.44 36.62
N GLU A 156 -5.73 7.45 37.60
CA GLU A 156 -6.76 8.50 37.77
C GLU A 156 -6.17 9.91 37.98
N GLU A 157 -4.93 10.00 38.46
CA GLU A 157 -4.23 11.25 38.74
C GLU A 157 -3.31 11.73 37.62
N ASP A 158 -3.16 10.93 36.56
CA ASP A 158 -2.28 11.26 35.44
C ASP A 158 -2.97 12.20 34.44
N ASP A 159 -2.17 12.91 33.66
CA ASP A 159 -2.66 13.64 32.49
C ASP A 159 -3.04 12.66 31.38
N LEU A 160 -4.06 13.01 30.59
CA LEU A 160 -4.45 12.23 29.42
C LEU A 160 -3.33 12.22 28.38
N SER A 161 -2.90 11.05 27.96
CA SER A 161 -2.03 10.86 26.82
C SER A 161 -2.81 10.57 25.53
N LEU A 162 -2.16 10.78 24.40
CA LEU A 162 -2.64 10.35 23.08
C LEU A 162 -1.84 9.12 22.67
N GLU A 163 -2.54 8.05 22.36
CA GLU A 163 -1.95 6.77 21.99
C GLU A 163 -2.61 6.19 20.75
N GLY A 164 -1.84 5.45 19.97
CA GLY A 164 -2.29 4.74 18.77
C GLY A 164 -1.08 4.22 18.02
N THR A 165 -1.16 3.03 17.42
CA THR A 165 -0.02 2.44 16.73
C THR A 165 0.45 3.36 15.60
N VAL A 166 -0.43 3.70 14.68
CA VAL A 166 -0.13 4.60 13.55
C VAL A 166 0.23 6.01 14.04
N PHE A 167 -0.49 6.53 15.03
CA PHE A 167 -0.17 7.83 15.62
C PHE A 167 1.26 7.90 16.16
N ASN A 168 1.70 6.86 16.88
CA ASN A 168 3.04 6.82 17.46
C ASN A 168 4.13 6.66 16.38
N GLU A 169 3.85 5.91 15.32
CA GLU A 169 4.75 5.79 14.16
C GLU A 169 4.91 7.13 13.45
N ASP A 170 3.81 7.82 13.13
CA ASP A 170 3.84 9.12 12.48
C ASP A 170 4.50 10.18 13.35
N TRP A 171 4.29 10.13 14.68
CA TRP A 171 4.99 11.04 15.59
C TRP A 171 6.50 10.90 15.49
N GLY A 172 7.00 9.67 15.28
CA GLY A 172 8.40 9.39 15.01
C GLY A 172 8.89 10.07 13.73
N HIS A 173 8.10 10.02 12.66
CA HIS A 173 8.42 10.63 11.37
C HIS A 173 8.43 12.16 11.39
N LEU A 174 7.61 12.81 12.23
CA LEU A 174 7.61 14.28 12.38
C LEU A 174 8.94 14.83 12.86
N THR A 175 9.81 14.00 13.43
CA THR A 175 11.16 14.37 13.83
C THR A 175 12.18 14.27 12.70
N ASP A 176 11.83 13.64 11.57
CA ASP A 176 12.72 13.51 10.42
C ASP A 176 12.74 14.81 9.60
N ILE A 177 13.91 15.41 9.54
CA ILE A 177 14.08 16.72 8.88
C ILE A 177 13.98 16.61 7.35
N GLN A 178 14.35 15.47 6.76
CA GLN A 178 14.25 15.25 5.32
C GLN A 178 12.78 15.07 4.91
N GLU A 179 12.03 14.25 5.62
CA GLU A 179 10.60 14.06 5.34
C GLU A 179 9.81 15.37 5.44
N ASN A 180 10.15 16.21 6.41
CA ASN A 180 9.57 17.56 6.54
C ASN A 180 9.95 18.48 5.38
N ALA A 181 11.19 18.39 4.89
CA ALA A 181 11.63 19.17 3.74
C ALA A 181 10.94 18.75 2.45
N ASP A 182 10.80 17.44 2.22
CA ASP A 182 10.12 16.88 1.05
C ASP A 182 8.62 17.27 1.04
N SER A 183 7.95 17.20 2.18
CA SER A 183 6.56 17.65 2.32
C SER A 183 6.41 19.14 2.04
N PHE A 184 7.29 19.97 2.57
CA PHE A 184 7.30 21.40 2.31
C PHE A 184 7.56 21.70 0.83
N MET A 185 8.45 20.96 0.19
CA MET A 185 8.71 21.13 -1.25
C MET A 185 7.46 20.80 -2.07
N ALA A 186 6.78 19.70 -1.77
CA ALA A 186 5.54 19.30 -2.45
C ALA A 186 4.43 20.37 -2.28
N GLU A 187 4.20 20.86 -1.07
CA GLU A 187 3.22 21.92 -0.77
C GLU A 187 3.55 23.24 -1.47
N THR A 188 4.84 23.51 -1.66
CA THR A 188 5.28 24.75 -2.30
C THR A 188 5.20 24.68 -3.82
N LEU A 189 5.48 23.52 -4.41
CA LEU A 189 5.47 23.32 -5.86
C LEU A 189 4.05 23.33 -6.42
N TYR A 190 3.09 22.74 -5.73
CA TYR A 190 1.73 22.56 -6.22
C TYR A 190 0.74 23.40 -5.42
N GLU A 191 -0.09 24.18 -6.13
CA GLU A 191 -1.20 24.91 -5.51
C GLU A 191 -2.33 23.96 -5.08
N SER A 192 -2.48 22.84 -5.78
CA SER A 192 -3.44 21.81 -5.42
C SER A 192 -3.00 21.05 -4.18
N GLN A 193 -3.78 21.10 -3.11
CA GLN A 193 -3.54 20.29 -1.92
C GLN A 193 -3.49 18.80 -2.23
N THR A 194 -4.29 18.32 -3.18
CA THR A 194 -4.30 16.91 -3.57
C THR A 194 -2.98 16.49 -4.21
N ALA A 195 -2.42 17.31 -5.12
CA ALA A 195 -1.13 17.03 -5.73
C ALA A 195 0.00 17.01 -4.68
N SER A 196 -0.01 17.95 -3.75
CA SER A 196 0.98 17.98 -2.66
C SER A 196 0.90 16.76 -1.76
N HIS A 197 -0.31 16.26 -1.46
CA HIS A 197 -0.51 15.04 -0.67
C HIS A 197 -0.05 13.77 -1.39
N LEU A 198 -0.08 13.76 -2.74
CA LEU A 198 0.39 12.62 -3.53
C LEU A 198 1.92 12.58 -3.67
N LEU A 199 2.62 13.66 -3.38
CA LEU A 199 4.07 13.76 -3.51
C LEU A 199 4.80 13.83 -2.18
N GLY A 200 4.21 14.47 -1.18
CA GLY A 200 4.79 14.64 0.14
C GLY A 200 4.07 13.80 1.19
N ARG A 201 4.76 13.54 2.29
CA ARG A 201 4.12 13.03 3.48
C ARG A 201 3.28 14.16 4.09
N ALA A 202 1.98 14.05 4.03
CA ALA A 202 1.11 15.02 4.67
C ALA A 202 1.32 15.00 6.18
N HIS A 203 1.36 16.16 6.81
CA HIS A 203 1.23 16.25 8.25
C HIS A 203 -0.20 15.85 8.62
N PHE A 204 -0.36 14.72 9.27
CA PHE A 204 -1.67 14.14 9.47
C PHE A 204 -2.51 14.96 10.44
N HIS A 205 -3.70 15.30 9.98
CA HIS A 205 -4.72 15.94 10.79
C HIS A 205 -5.61 14.89 11.43
N TYR A 206 -5.17 14.30 12.54
CA TYR A 206 -5.92 13.27 13.28
C TYR A 206 -7.32 13.72 13.71
N LYS A 207 -7.61 15.02 13.75
CA LYS A 207 -8.95 15.57 14.02
C LYS A 207 -9.98 15.19 12.96
N ASP A 208 -9.53 14.93 11.75
CA ASP A 208 -10.37 14.62 10.60
C ASP A 208 -10.56 13.11 10.38
N ILE A 209 -9.89 12.28 11.19
CA ILE A 209 -10.00 10.84 11.13
C ILE A 209 -11.27 10.39 11.85
N SER A 210 -12.03 9.53 11.19
CA SER A 210 -13.18 8.86 11.80
C SER A 210 -13.33 7.44 11.29
N PHE A 211 -13.85 6.56 12.11
CA PHE A 211 -14.11 5.17 11.74
C PHE A 211 -14.98 5.05 10.49
N LYS A 212 -16.00 5.92 10.36
CA LYS A 212 -16.84 5.99 9.17
C LYS A 212 -16.04 6.30 7.91
N ARG A 213 -15.09 7.22 7.98
CA ARG A 213 -14.23 7.58 6.85
C ARG A 213 -13.35 6.42 6.42
N ILE A 214 -12.82 5.66 7.37
CA ILE A 214 -12.06 4.43 7.10
C ILE A 214 -12.93 3.40 6.38
N GLN A 215 -14.16 3.17 6.83
CA GLN A 215 -15.11 2.27 6.17
C GLN A 215 -15.47 2.72 4.74
N GLU A 216 -15.61 4.03 4.51
CA GLU A 216 -15.87 4.59 3.18
C GLU A 216 -14.68 4.38 2.24
N ARG A 217 -13.42 4.58 2.74
CA ARG A 217 -12.20 4.30 1.98
C ARG A 217 -12.08 2.83 1.62
N PHE A 218 -12.28 1.94 2.56
CA PHE A 218 -12.29 0.50 2.29
C PHE A 218 -13.26 0.17 1.16
N LYS A 219 -14.51 0.58 1.25
CA LYS A 219 -15.54 0.34 0.22
C LYS A 219 -15.14 0.93 -1.14
N LYS A 220 -14.41 2.01 -1.17
CA LYS A 220 -13.98 2.68 -2.40
C LYS A 220 -12.81 1.95 -3.06
N PHE A 221 -11.78 1.60 -2.33
CA PHE A 221 -10.49 1.19 -2.88
C PHE A 221 -10.20 -0.31 -2.79
N TYR A 222 -10.69 -1.02 -1.78
CA TYR A 222 -10.41 -2.45 -1.57
C TYR A 222 -11.40 -3.31 -2.36
N ARG A 223 -11.15 -3.36 -3.66
CA ARG A 223 -11.93 -4.15 -4.63
C ARG A 223 -10.96 -4.83 -5.58
N TYR A 224 -11.29 -6.02 -6.00
CA TYR A 224 -10.45 -6.77 -6.94
C TYR A 224 -10.28 -6.07 -8.30
N SER A 225 -11.27 -5.31 -8.78
CA SER A 225 -11.15 -4.48 -9.99
C SER A 225 -10.14 -3.32 -9.84
N ASN A 226 -9.73 -2.99 -8.61
CA ASN A 226 -8.70 -1.99 -8.27
C ASN A 226 -7.42 -2.66 -7.72
N CYS A 227 -7.27 -3.98 -7.90
CA CYS A 227 -6.19 -4.78 -7.33
C CYS A 227 -5.28 -5.34 -8.43
N LEU A 228 -3.97 -5.25 -8.17
CA LEU A 228 -2.94 -6.01 -8.86
C LEU A 228 -2.43 -7.08 -7.91
N ILE A 229 -2.53 -8.34 -8.29
CA ILE A 229 -1.96 -9.48 -7.59
C ILE A 229 -0.62 -9.81 -8.26
N VAL A 230 0.46 -9.84 -7.52
CA VAL A 230 1.77 -10.25 -8.02
C VAL A 230 2.12 -11.61 -7.45
N LEU A 231 2.47 -12.54 -8.32
CA LEU A 231 3.02 -13.85 -8.00
C LEU A 231 4.47 -13.89 -8.45
N TYR A 232 5.36 -14.39 -7.61
CA TYR A 232 6.80 -14.42 -7.88
C TYR A 232 7.40 -15.79 -7.53
N GLY A 233 8.36 -16.23 -8.35
CA GLY A 233 9.13 -17.44 -8.10
C GLY A 233 8.67 -18.65 -8.90
N LYS A 234 9.29 -19.80 -8.64
CA LYS A 234 9.01 -21.06 -9.34
C LYS A 234 7.92 -21.86 -8.63
N MET A 235 6.68 -21.65 -9.04
CA MET A 235 5.50 -22.30 -8.43
C MET A 235 4.62 -23.03 -9.46
N ASP A 236 3.72 -23.87 -9.01
CA ASP A 236 2.62 -24.37 -9.84
C ASP A 236 1.54 -23.27 -9.99
N VAL A 237 1.80 -22.33 -10.90
CA VAL A 237 0.92 -21.19 -11.11
C VAL A 237 -0.50 -21.59 -11.49
N ALA A 238 -0.70 -22.73 -12.17
CA ALA A 238 -2.03 -23.21 -12.52
C ALA A 238 -2.83 -23.55 -11.24
N ARG A 239 -2.20 -24.20 -10.27
CA ARG A 239 -2.80 -24.49 -8.96
C ARG A 239 -3.14 -23.20 -8.20
N ILE A 240 -2.25 -22.22 -8.24
CA ILE A 240 -2.47 -20.92 -7.58
C ILE A 240 -3.63 -20.16 -8.24
N LEU A 241 -3.67 -20.11 -9.57
CA LEU A 241 -4.75 -19.43 -10.29
C LEU A 241 -6.12 -20.11 -10.06
N ASP A 242 -6.19 -21.46 -10.06
CA ASP A 242 -7.41 -22.20 -9.75
C ASP A 242 -7.89 -21.91 -8.31
N PHE A 243 -6.96 -21.87 -7.35
CA PHE A 243 -7.26 -21.50 -5.97
C PHE A 243 -7.82 -20.07 -5.87
N LEU A 244 -7.13 -19.09 -6.47
CA LEU A 244 -7.57 -17.69 -6.45
C LEU A 244 -8.95 -17.52 -7.11
N ASP A 245 -9.19 -18.16 -8.26
CA ASP A 245 -10.46 -18.09 -8.96
C ASP A 245 -11.61 -18.64 -8.09
N ARG A 246 -11.49 -19.88 -7.62
CA ARG A 246 -12.59 -20.62 -6.98
C ARG A 246 -12.88 -20.17 -5.56
N GLU A 247 -11.83 -19.92 -4.78
CA GLU A 247 -12.02 -19.64 -3.35
C GLU A 247 -12.23 -18.14 -3.07
N HIS A 248 -11.78 -17.25 -3.98
CA HIS A 248 -11.77 -15.82 -3.76
C HIS A 248 -12.41 -15.02 -4.91
N LEU A 249 -11.74 -14.86 -6.02
CA LEU A 249 -12.04 -13.83 -7.02
C LEU A 249 -13.42 -13.98 -7.68
N SER A 250 -13.87 -15.20 -7.96
CA SER A 250 -15.18 -15.43 -8.59
C SER A 250 -16.38 -15.12 -7.68
N ARG A 251 -16.14 -14.93 -6.38
CA ARG A 251 -17.17 -14.52 -5.41
C ARG A 251 -17.46 -13.02 -5.45
N PHE A 252 -16.59 -12.22 -6.07
CA PHE A 252 -16.64 -10.75 -6.06
C PHE A 252 -16.65 -10.20 -7.49
N PRO A 253 -17.84 -10.02 -8.09
CA PRO A 253 -17.94 -9.43 -9.43
C PRO A 253 -17.28 -8.06 -9.51
N ALA A 254 -16.74 -7.73 -10.68
CA ALA A 254 -16.12 -6.43 -10.92
C ALA A 254 -17.12 -5.31 -10.59
N ALA A 255 -16.67 -4.38 -9.75
CA ALA A 255 -17.38 -3.14 -9.48
C ALA A 255 -16.92 -2.07 -10.48
N ASP A 256 -17.72 -1.00 -10.59
CA ASP A 256 -17.36 0.16 -11.40
C ASP A 256 -15.93 0.62 -11.09
N CYS A 257 -15.20 0.97 -12.13
CA CYS A 257 -13.83 1.42 -12.01
C CYS A 257 -13.77 2.65 -11.11
N VAL A 258 -12.88 2.65 -10.12
CA VAL A 258 -12.56 3.87 -9.38
C VAL A 258 -11.86 4.78 -10.38
N ASP A 259 -12.39 5.98 -10.60
CA ASP A 259 -11.69 7.00 -11.38
C ASP A 259 -10.39 7.33 -10.66
N ASN A 260 -9.29 6.95 -11.28
CA ASN A 260 -7.96 7.03 -10.70
C ASN A 260 -7.01 7.76 -11.65
N ASP A 261 -7.48 8.74 -12.39
CA ASP A 261 -6.60 9.60 -13.17
C ASP A 261 -5.78 10.50 -12.23
N LEU A 262 -4.78 9.88 -11.59
CA LEU A 262 -3.86 10.59 -10.69
C LEU A 262 -3.06 11.65 -11.44
N LEU A 263 -2.81 11.46 -12.72
CA LEU A 263 -2.05 12.41 -13.54
C LEU A 263 -2.79 13.73 -13.70
N SER A 264 -4.13 13.72 -13.61
CA SER A 264 -4.92 14.95 -13.70
C SER A 264 -4.58 15.96 -12.61
N TYR A 265 -4.12 15.51 -11.44
CA TYR A 265 -3.70 16.41 -10.34
C TYR A 265 -2.36 17.12 -10.60
N PHE A 266 -1.56 16.63 -11.56
CA PHE A 266 -0.25 17.20 -11.90
C PHE A 266 -0.26 18.06 -13.16
N HIS A 267 -1.43 18.35 -13.73
CA HIS A 267 -1.56 19.26 -14.87
C HIS A 267 -1.55 20.75 -14.51
N GLU A 268 -1.49 21.06 -13.23
CA GLU A 268 -1.41 22.45 -12.76
C GLU A 268 0.02 23.01 -12.92
N PRO A 269 0.14 24.31 -13.18
CA PRO A 269 1.45 24.92 -13.28
C PRO A 269 2.19 24.82 -11.93
N VAL A 270 3.41 24.35 -11.99
CA VAL A 270 4.30 24.30 -10.83
C VAL A 270 4.74 25.70 -10.45
N ASN A 271 4.67 26.04 -9.18
CA ASN A 271 5.22 27.30 -8.68
C ASN A 271 6.73 27.37 -8.91
N ARG A 272 7.20 28.47 -9.50
CA ARG A 272 8.62 28.70 -9.76
C ARG A 272 9.13 29.80 -8.85
N GLY A 273 10.18 29.54 -8.11
CA GLY A 273 10.78 30.55 -7.24
C GLY A 273 11.74 29.97 -6.22
N PHE A 274 12.18 30.82 -5.32
CA PHE A 274 12.94 30.43 -4.15
C PHE A 274 12.05 30.58 -2.93
N PHE A 275 11.80 29.47 -2.26
CA PHE A 275 10.93 29.41 -1.08
C PHE A 275 11.77 29.08 0.15
N ARG A 276 11.34 29.54 1.31
CA ARG A 276 11.99 29.27 2.57
C ARG A 276 10.96 28.89 3.63
N CYS A 277 11.08 27.71 4.17
CA CYS A 277 10.38 27.28 5.37
C CYS A 277 11.29 27.34 6.58
N LYS A 278 10.72 27.59 7.74
CA LYS A 278 11.35 27.38 9.03
C LYS A 278 10.48 26.35 9.77
N GLY A 279 10.86 25.10 9.68
CA GLY A 279 10.31 24.05 10.52
C GLY A 279 10.97 24.08 11.90
N GLU A 280 10.20 23.80 12.94
CA GLU A 280 10.74 23.46 14.25
C GLU A 280 10.72 21.94 14.34
N SER A 281 11.87 21.29 14.21
CA SER A 281 12.00 19.92 14.67
C SER A 281 11.84 19.94 16.19
N PRO A 282 10.96 19.09 16.78
CA PRO A 282 10.90 18.93 18.22
C PRO A 282 12.32 18.65 18.72
N ALA A 283 12.76 19.41 19.72
CA ALA A 283 14.11 19.33 20.23
C ALA A 283 14.42 17.90 20.66
N TYR A 284 15.28 17.25 19.93
CA TYR A 284 15.89 16.01 20.34
C TYR A 284 16.76 16.32 21.56
N GLU A 285 16.40 15.78 22.74
CA GLU A 285 17.24 15.88 23.94
C GLU A 285 18.60 15.23 23.64
N GLY A 286 19.58 16.03 23.37
CA GLY A 286 20.96 15.60 23.05
C GLY A 286 21.68 16.40 21.97
N ASN A 287 20.99 17.25 21.19
CA ASN A 287 21.63 18.09 20.20
C ASN A 287 21.07 19.52 20.13
N PRO A 288 21.39 20.37 21.12
CA PRO A 288 20.88 21.74 21.20
C PRO A 288 21.57 22.72 20.28
N GLY A 289 22.13 22.32 19.16
CA GLY A 289 22.94 23.24 18.38
C GLY A 289 23.10 23.01 16.89
N ASN A 290 22.52 21.98 16.30
CA ASN A 290 22.60 21.80 14.86
C ASN A 290 21.52 22.61 14.16
N ASN A 291 21.92 23.80 13.66
CA ASN A 291 21.19 24.49 12.60
C ASN A 291 21.32 23.67 11.30
N ASN A 292 20.64 22.53 11.22
CA ASN A 292 20.58 21.77 9.99
C ASN A 292 19.82 22.59 8.95
N ARG A 293 20.40 22.69 7.77
CA ARG A 293 19.79 23.33 6.62
C ARG A 293 19.69 22.30 5.51
N ILE A 294 18.49 22.13 5.00
CA ILE A 294 18.24 21.33 3.81
C ILE A 294 17.99 22.28 2.66
N ILE A 295 18.52 21.98 1.50
CA ILE A 295 18.26 22.67 0.26
C ILE A 295 17.80 21.62 -0.74
N ASP A 296 16.52 21.67 -1.08
CA ASP A 296 15.92 20.79 -2.07
C ASP A 296 15.70 21.54 -3.38
N TYR A 297 15.77 20.82 -4.49
CA TYR A 297 15.56 21.34 -5.82
C TYR A 297 14.40 20.59 -6.47
N GLY A 298 13.35 21.33 -6.82
CA GLY A 298 12.30 20.83 -7.70
C GLY A 298 12.58 21.22 -9.14
N ILE A 299 12.51 20.26 -10.08
CA ILE A 299 12.68 20.49 -11.51
C ILE A 299 11.40 20.09 -12.22
N ASP A 300 10.83 21.03 -12.98
CA ASP A 300 9.67 20.75 -13.83
C ASP A 300 10.11 20.01 -15.10
N LEU A 301 9.72 18.74 -15.20
CA LEU A 301 10.01 17.86 -16.35
C LEU A 301 8.84 17.71 -17.30
N SER A 302 7.78 18.49 -17.17
CA SER A 302 6.53 18.36 -17.95
C SER A 302 6.71 18.56 -19.47
N GLY A 303 7.83 19.11 -19.90
CA GLY A 303 8.18 19.29 -21.30
C GLY A 303 9.25 18.32 -21.84
N CYS A 304 9.70 17.38 -21.03
CA CYS A 304 10.76 16.45 -21.42
C CYS A 304 10.21 15.26 -22.20
N SER A 305 11.00 14.76 -23.15
CA SER A 305 10.73 13.47 -23.81
C SER A 305 11.02 12.31 -22.85
N GLU A 306 10.51 11.10 -23.18
CA GLU A 306 10.84 9.90 -22.38
C GLU A 306 12.35 9.64 -22.32
N ASP A 307 13.08 9.91 -23.41
CA ASP A 307 14.54 9.77 -23.44
C ASP A 307 15.24 10.79 -22.54
N ASP A 308 14.70 12.02 -22.43
CA ASP A 308 15.23 13.03 -21.52
C ASP A 308 14.98 12.66 -20.04
N LEU A 309 13.82 12.05 -19.73
CA LEU A 309 13.50 11.59 -18.37
C LEU A 309 14.50 10.55 -17.87
N VAL A 310 14.97 9.65 -18.73
CA VAL A 310 15.99 8.65 -18.39
C VAL A 310 17.29 9.33 -17.93
N TYR A 311 17.64 10.47 -18.54
CA TYR A 311 18.84 11.23 -18.16
C TYR A 311 18.77 11.87 -16.78
N TRP A 312 17.55 12.18 -16.28
CA TRP A 312 17.37 12.83 -14.97
C TRP A 312 17.20 11.82 -13.83
N ILE A 313 16.92 10.55 -14.14
CA ILE A 313 16.78 9.48 -13.15
C ILE A 313 18.13 8.82 -12.82
N TRP A 314 19.15 8.97 -13.71
CA TRP A 314 20.53 8.48 -13.54
C TRP A 314 21.48 9.60 -13.14
#